data_adfc1ead688c18c3d892e6f044c8b8fe
#
_entry.id   adfc1ead688c18c3d892e6f044c8b8fe
#
_cell.length_a   1.000
_cell.length_b   1.000
_cell.length_c   1.000
_cell.angle_alpha   90.00
_cell.angle_beta   90.00
_cell.angle_gamma   90.00
#
_symmetry.space_group_name_H-M   'P 1'
#
loop_
_entity.id
_entity.type
_entity.pdbx_description
1 polymer ?
#
loop_
_entity_poly.entity_id
_entity_poly.type
_entity_poly.pdbx_seq_one_letter_code
_entity_poly.pdbx_strand_id
1 'polypeptide(L)'
;MKHRLFTLLFLQLVSLALFAGTVTTYPAPSGAPLNDDFTVRVRATGGLWQTVNTYAWNVDHTNNGRHTIEKSSVAYFDFTDKVEVEVTWNKGDVKTARVRPLSKNIATTLHGNTVCFSLNRPLDLSVEVNGDTYHNLQLFANAATPVYKNAGQVAKALGMKKKDVLFYGPGYYDLGNDSIRVGSNQVLYVAGGAYIKGFASVWQASHAKVIGHGIVNPERQHEGIMVRYSTDVVVDGPITTQIPVGGSERVSVRNAKVISWYGWGDGMNVFASNDVTYNHVFCRTSDDCSTIYCTRKDYHGGCHNISVTDAVYWADVAHPIMIGLHGDIERNEVIEQVVYDDIDILQQREKQIDYQGCIAINNGDNITVRNMTFRNIRIDDIDEGMLFNFRVCYNRKYCHAPGGGIHDITLENISYNGSHANLSLLTGYNEQRTLSGIHFKNLRINGQRIHDKMPGKPGWYKTSDFARIFIGEHAENVTFE
;
A
#
# COMPACT_ATOMS: atom_id res chain seq x y z
N MET A 1 -51.45 -34.36 -9.31
CA MET A 1 -50.23 -34.02 -10.07
C MET A 1 -49.93 -32.51 -10.19
N LYS A 2 -50.93 -31.62 -10.31
CA LYS A 2 -50.70 -30.17 -10.47
C LYS A 2 -50.13 -29.45 -9.23
N HIS A 3 -50.45 -29.90 -8.03
CA HIS A 3 -49.94 -29.28 -6.77
C HIS A 3 -48.47 -29.62 -6.47
N ARG A 4 -47.95 -30.77 -6.91
CA ARG A 4 -46.53 -31.14 -6.71
C ARG A 4 -45.57 -30.38 -7.64
N LEU A 5 -46.04 -29.98 -8.82
CA LEU A 5 -45.24 -29.20 -9.76
C LEU A 5 -45.05 -27.76 -9.31
N PHE A 6 -46.08 -27.18 -8.68
CA PHE A 6 -46.03 -25.82 -8.17
C PHE A 6 -45.09 -25.67 -6.94
N THR A 7 -45.05 -26.69 -6.08
CA THR A 7 -44.15 -26.69 -4.91
C THR A 7 -42.68 -26.88 -5.32
N LEU A 8 -42.41 -27.68 -6.36
CA LEU A 8 -41.05 -27.83 -6.91
C LEU A 8 -40.55 -26.53 -7.59
N LEU A 9 -41.43 -25.81 -8.31
CA LEU A 9 -41.05 -24.54 -8.95
C LEU A 9 -40.76 -23.45 -7.93
N PHE A 10 -41.49 -23.42 -6.82
CA PHE A 10 -41.26 -22.46 -5.73
C PHE A 10 -39.99 -22.79 -4.95
N LEU A 11 -39.64 -24.06 -4.73
CA LEU A 11 -38.37 -24.44 -4.14
C LEU A 11 -37.16 -24.16 -5.06
N GLN A 12 -37.28 -24.25 -6.37
CA GLN A 12 -36.23 -23.85 -7.28
C GLN A 12 -35.98 -22.32 -7.33
N LEU A 13 -37.04 -21.53 -7.22
CA LEU A 13 -36.91 -20.06 -7.13
C LEU A 13 -36.30 -19.62 -5.82
N VAL A 14 -36.58 -20.28 -4.72
CA VAL A 14 -35.99 -20.01 -3.41
C VAL A 14 -34.52 -20.44 -3.34
N SER A 15 -34.14 -21.53 -4.01
CA SER A 15 -32.75 -21.99 -4.06
C SER A 15 -31.84 -21.08 -4.92
N LEU A 16 -32.39 -20.40 -5.93
CA LEU A 16 -31.67 -19.40 -6.73
C LEU A 16 -31.45 -18.06 -6.00
N ALA A 17 -32.30 -17.74 -5.04
CA ALA A 17 -32.15 -16.53 -4.21
C ALA A 17 -31.11 -16.67 -3.08
N LEU A 18 -30.67 -17.89 -2.77
CA LEU A 18 -29.73 -18.16 -1.67
C LEU A 18 -28.25 -17.98 -2.04
N PHE A 19 -27.92 -17.68 -3.30
CA PHE A 19 -26.55 -17.47 -3.78
C PHE A 19 -26.31 -16.10 -4.40
N ALA A 20 -27.18 -15.11 -4.18
CA ALA A 20 -26.91 -13.77 -4.62
C ALA A 20 -25.95 -13.09 -3.64
N GLY A 21 -24.76 -12.75 -4.12
CA GLY A 21 -23.81 -11.91 -3.38
C GLY A 21 -24.46 -10.61 -2.90
N THR A 22 -23.88 -9.97 -1.93
CA THR A 22 -24.33 -8.69 -1.39
C THR A 22 -23.37 -7.56 -1.76
N VAL A 23 -23.90 -6.36 -1.92
CA VAL A 23 -23.11 -5.13 -2.04
C VAL A 23 -23.61 -4.14 -1.01
N THR A 24 -22.69 -3.54 -0.28
CA THR A 24 -22.96 -2.47 0.68
C THR A 24 -22.22 -1.21 0.23
N THR A 25 -22.98 -0.17 -0.08
CA THR A 25 -22.46 1.17 -0.36
C THR A 25 -22.70 2.07 0.84
N TYR A 26 -21.84 3.06 0.99
CA TYR A 26 -21.86 3.97 2.13
C TYR A 26 -22.10 5.40 1.63
N PRO A 27 -23.29 5.98 1.88
CA PRO A 27 -23.56 7.36 1.52
C PRO A 27 -22.54 8.31 2.14
N ALA A 28 -22.01 9.22 1.34
CA ALA A 28 -21.10 10.24 1.84
C ALA A 28 -21.88 11.22 2.75
N PRO A 29 -21.33 11.57 3.92
CA PRO A 29 -21.97 12.53 4.80
C PRO A 29 -21.90 13.95 4.21
N SER A 30 -22.90 14.77 4.54
CA SER A 30 -22.86 16.20 4.19
C SER A 30 -21.63 16.87 4.79
N GLY A 31 -20.87 17.60 3.98
CA GLY A 31 -19.61 18.25 4.36
C GLY A 31 -18.36 17.48 3.94
N ALA A 32 -18.46 16.21 3.57
CA ALA A 32 -17.32 15.47 3.03
C ALA A 32 -16.92 16.03 1.65
N PRO A 33 -15.60 16.15 1.35
CA PRO A 33 -15.15 16.60 0.04
C PRO A 33 -15.44 15.55 -1.04
N LEU A 34 -16.24 15.89 -2.02
CA LEU A 34 -16.58 15.01 -3.15
C LEU A 34 -15.91 15.47 -4.44
N ASN A 35 -15.69 14.52 -5.36
CA ASN A 35 -15.18 14.74 -6.70
C ASN A 35 -16.16 14.15 -7.72
N ASP A 36 -16.55 14.93 -8.72
CA ASP A 36 -17.49 14.55 -9.77
C ASP A 36 -16.81 14.06 -11.06
N ASP A 37 -15.51 13.85 -11.05
CA ASP A 37 -14.78 13.37 -12.24
C ASP A 37 -15.29 12.00 -12.70
N PHE A 38 -15.73 11.17 -11.76
CA PHE A 38 -16.26 9.85 -12.03
C PHE A 38 -17.66 9.64 -11.42
N THR A 39 -18.49 8.88 -12.15
CA THR A 39 -19.69 8.25 -11.59
C THR A 39 -19.44 6.76 -11.46
N VAL A 40 -19.53 6.24 -10.22
CA VAL A 40 -19.30 4.83 -9.93
C VAL A 40 -20.62 4.15 -9.56
N ARG A 41 -20.93 3.03 -10.20
CA ARG A 41 -22.07 2.18 -9.87
C ARG A 41 -21.62 0.74 -9.68
N VAL A 42 -22.22 0.05 -8.73
CA VAL A 42 -21.92 -1.35 -8.40
C VAL A 42 -23.21 -2.13 -8.20
N ARG A 43 -23.18 -3.44 -8.50
CA ARG A 43 -24.28 -4.34 -8.15
C ARG A 43 -23.75 -5.76 -7.91
N ALA A 44 -24.39 -6.49 -7.01
CA ALA A 44 -24.28 -7.94 -7.00
C ALA A 44 -24.84 -8.50 -8.32
N THR A 45 -24.31 -9.61 -8.81
CA THR A 45 -24.75 -10.20 -10.08
C THR A 45 -26.27 -10.41 -10.10
N GLY A 46 -26.92 -9.78 -11.09
CA GLY A 46 -28.38 -9.80 -11.23
C GLY A 46 -29.14 -8.89 -10.26
N GLY A 47 -28.45 -8.12 -9.42
CA GLY A 47 -29.05 -7.16 -8.49
C GLY A 47 -29.29 -5.78 -9.11
N LEU A 48 -29.79 -4.85 -8.29
CA LEU A 48 -29.98 -3.45 -8.69
C LEU A 48 -28.67 -2.69 -8.59
N TRP A 49 -28.45 -1.76 -9.53
CA TRP A 49 -27.32 -0.84 -9.48
C TRP A 49 -27.44 0.13 -8.30
N GLN A 50 -26.35 0.27 -7.57
CA GLN A 50 -26.18 1.20 -6.45
C GLN A 50 -25.08 2.19 -6.79
N THR A 51 -25.28 3.46 -6.51
CA THR A 51 -24.25 4.49 -6.69
C THR A 51 -23.29 4.46 -5.51
N VAL A 52 -21.98 4.57 -5.81
CA VAL A 52 -20.91 4.75 -4.85
C VAL A 52 -20.44 6.19 -4.92
N ASN A 53 -20.38 6.88 -3.79
CA ASN A 53 -19.85 8.24 -3.76
C ASN A 53 -18.36 8.27 -4.03
N THR A 54 -17.92 9.30 -4.76
CA THR A 54 -16.52 9.57 -5.06
C THR A 54 -16.02 10.75 -4.24
N TYR A 55 -15.03 10.50 -3.39
CA TYR A 55 -14.40 11.51 -2.55
C TYR A 55 -13.26 12.18 -3.30
N ALA A 56 -13.09 13.49 -3.11
CA ALA A 56 -11.91 14.21 -3.57
C ALA A 56 -10.73 13.91 -2.65
N TRP A 57 -9.60 13.52 -3.24
CA TRP A 57 -8.39 13.26 -2.48
C TRP A 57 -7.18 13.90 -3.15
N ASN A 58 -6.39 14.61 -2.38
CA ASN A 58 -5.19 15.24 -2.88
C ASN A 58 -4.12 14.19 -3.18
N VAL A 59 -3.40 14.38 -4.28
CA VAL A 59 -2.20 13.63 -4.67
C VAL A 59 -1.11 14.60 -5.12
N ASP A 60 0.14 14.20 -5.06
CA ASP A 60 1.27 15.05 -5.44
C ASP A 60 1.64 14.85 -6.93
N HIS A 61 1.81 15.95 -7.60
CA HIS A 61 2.38 15.98 -8.94
C HIS A 61 3.65 16.84 -8.92
N THR A 62 4.80 16.18 -8.88
CA THR A 62 6.08 16.86 -8.93
C THR A 62 6.51 17.10 -10.37
N ASN A 63 6.57 18.36 -10.77
CA ASN A 63 7.03 18.78 -12.08
C ASN A 63 8.20 19.78 -11.95
N ASN A 64 9.35 19.46 -12.57
CA ASN A 64 10.57 20.27 -12.50
C ASN A 64 10.96 20.71 -11.07
N GLY A 65 10.84 19.80 -10.11
CA GLY A 65 11.15 20.04 -8.70
C GLY A 65 10.11 20.89 -7.94
N ARG A 66 8.98 21.18 -8.56
CA ARG A 66 7.83 21.85 -7.93
C ARG A 66 6.73 20.86 -7.65
N HIS A 67 6.24 20.88 -6.43
CA HIS A 67 5.08 20.12 -6.02
C HIS A 67 3.80 20.86 -6.44
N THR A 68 2.91 20.18 -7.13
CA THR A 68 1.57 20.65 -7.48
C THR A 68 0.58 19.66 -6.90
N ILE A 69 -0.48 20.16 -6.28
CA ILE A 69 -1.51 19.29 -5.72
C ILE A 69 -2.60 19.11 -6.76
N GLU A 70 -2.81 17.85 -7.16
CA GLU A 70 -3.88 17.43 -8.04
C GLU A 70 -4.96 16.70 -7.23
N LYS A 71 -6.14 16.53 -7.81
CA LYS A 71 -7.25 15.85 -7.15
C LYS A 71 -7.58 14.54 -7.84
N SER A 72 -7.24 13.46 -7.19
CA SER A 72 -7.70 12.11 -7.53
C SER A 72 -9.08 11.85 -6.91
N SER A 73 -9.76 10.84 -7.40
CA SER A 73 -11.02 10.35 -6.85
C SER A 73 -10.81 9.09 -6.03
N VAL A 74 -11.55 8.95 -4.93
CA VAL A 74 -11.59 7.74 -4.09
C VAL A 74 -13.01 7.24 -3.96
N ALA A 75 -13.24 5.95 -4.21
CA ALA A 75 -14.51 5.29 -3.99
C ALA A 75 -14.31 3.96 -3.27
N TYR A 76 -15.23 3.60 -2.38
CA TYR A 76 -15.17 2.32 -1.68
C TYR A 76 -16.55 1.73 -1.41
N PHE A 77 -16.59 0.41 -1.37
CA PHE A 77 -17.79 -0.37 -1.06
C PHE A 77 -17.36 -1.75 -0.55
N ASP A 78 -18.28 -2.44 0.10
CA ASP A 78 -18.08 -3.82 0.56
C ASP A 78 -18.94 -4.78 -0.26
N PHE A 79 -18.47 -6.02 -0.46
CA PHE A 79 -19.25 -7.03 -1.18
C PHE A 79 -18.90 -8.46 -0.75
N THR A 80 -19.81 -9.39 -1.11
CA THR A 80 -19.57 -10.83 -1.06
C THR A 80 -19.72 -11.42 -2.47
N ASP A 81 -19.06 -12.52 -2.74
CA ASP A 81 -19.08 -13.32 -3.97
C ASP A 81 -18.63 -12.55 -5.22
N LYS A 82 -19.58 -12.07 -6.03
CA LYS A 82 -19.29 -11.38 -7.28
C LYS A 82 -20.01 -10.03 -7.37
N VAL A 83 -19.26 -9.01 -7.78
CA VAL A 83 -19.77 -7.66 -8.03
C VAL A 83 -19.50 -7.24 -9.47
N GLU A 84 -20.45 -6.58 -10.10
CA GLU A 84 -20.31 -5.86 -11.36
C GLU A 84 -20.09 -4.38 -11.05
N VAL A 85 -19.15 -3.74 -11.78
CA VAL A 85 -18.70 -2.37 -11.56
C VAL A 85 -18.78 -1.60 -12.86
N GLU A 86 -19.33 -0.40 -12.79
CA GLU A 86 -19.32 0.61 -13.86
C GLU A 86 -18.65 1.88 -13.35
N VAL A 87 -17.64 2.35 -14.09
CA VAL A 87 -16.93 3.61 -13.83
C VAL A 87 -17.07 4.49 -15.05
N THR A 88 -17.87 5.54 -14.93
CA THR A 88 -18.10 6.50 -16.01
C THR A 88 -17.23 7.74 -15.79
N TRP A 89 -16.42 8.12 -16.78
CA TRP A 89 -15.68 9.36 -16.81
C TRP A 89 -16.60 10.52 -17.21
N ASN A 90 -16.66 11.59 -16.42
CA ASN A 90 -17.60 12.69 -16.61
C ASN A 90 -17.00 13.93 -17.30
N LYS A 91 -15.70 13.93 -17.58
CA LYS A 91 -14.99 15.14 -18.07
C LYS A 91 -14.59 15.06 -19.55
N GLY A 92 -15.21 14.22 -20.32
CA GLY A 92 -14.99 14.14 -21.77
C GLY A 92 -14.96 12.73 -22.31
N ASP A 93 -14.43 12.56 -23.51
CA ASP A 93 -14.39 11.27 -24.20
C ASP A 93 -13.33 10.34 -23.63
N VAL A 94 -13.66 9.06 -23.53
CA VAL A 94 -12.73 8.00 -23.16
C VAL A 94 -12.20 7.32 -24.41
N LYS A 95 -10.91 7.47 -24.68
CA LYS A 95 -10.20 6.80 -25.79
C LYS A 95 -9.54 5.50 -25.30
N THR A 96 -9.00 5.54 -24.10
CA THR A 96 -8.34 4.38 -23.47
C THR A 96 -8.69 4.32 -21.97
N ALA A 97 -8.75 3.11 -21.44
CA ALA A 97 -8.90 2.89 -20.02
C ALA A 97 -7.98 1.77 -19.56
N ARG A 98 -7.44 1.88 -18.36
CA ARG A 98 -6.59 0.90 -17.72
C ARG A 98 -7.02 0.69 -16.28
N VAL A 99 -7.14 -0.56 -15.86
CA VAL A 99 -7.40 -0.94 -14.47
C VAL A 99 -6.15 -1.64 -13.93
N ARG A 100 -5.57 -1.11 -12.89
CA ARG A 100 -4.37 -1.65 -12.23
C ARG A 100 -4.63 -2.09 -10.80
N PRO A 101 -3.83 -3.05 -10.28
CA PRO A 101 -2.61 -3.67 -10.80
C PRO A 101 -2.87 -4.55 -12.03
N LEU A 102 -1.96 -4.51 -13.02
CA LEU A 102 -2.07 -5.32 -14.25
C LEU A 102 -2.04 -6.82 -13.95
N SER A 103 -1.36 -7.22 -12.90
CA SER A 103 -1.28 -8.61 -12.40
C SER A 103 -2.63 -9.23 -12.07
N LYS A 104 -3.63 -8.41 -11.75
CA LYS A 104 -4.97 -8.91 -11.40
C LYS A 104 -5.79 -9.30 -12.64
N ASN A 105 -5.30 -8.98 -13.86
CA ASN A 105 -5.90 -9.36 -15.15
C ASN A 105 -7.40 -9.02 -15.24
N ILE A 106 -7.79 -7.84 -14.82
CA ILE A 106 -9.19 -7.39 -14.84
C ILE A 106 -9.63 -7.18 -16.28
N ALA A 107 -10.53 -8.05 -16.77
CA ALA A 107 -11.12 -7.88 -18.08
C ALA A 107 -12.09 -6.69 -18.08
N THR A 108 -11.82 -5.69 -18.91
CA THR A 108 -12.62 -4.46 -19.02
C THR A 108 -13.32 -4.40 -20.38
N THR A 109 -14.51 -3.81 -20.40
CA THR A 109 -15.19 -3.38 -21.61
C THR A 109 -15.48 -1.89 -21.53
N LEU A 110 -15.39 -1.19 -22.66
CA LEU A 110 -15.66 0.24 -22.74
C LEU A 110 -16.97 0.46 -23.50
N HIS A 111 -17.93 1.12 -22.86
CA HIS A 111 -19.21 1.52 -23.45
C HIS A 111 -19.35 3.04 -23.36
N GLY A 112 -19.06 3.74 -24.48
CA GLY A 112 -18.94 5.20 -24.46
C GLY A 112 -17.86 5.64 -23.47
N ASN A 113 -18.25 6.41 -22.47
CA ASN A 113 -17.35 6.88 -21.40
C ASN A 113 -17.34 5.99 -20.15
N THR A 114 -17.94 4.80 -20.22
CA THR A 114 -18.08 3.90 -19.07
C THR A 114 -17.19 2.68 -19.23
N VAL A 115 -16.30 2.46 -18.25
CA VAL A 115 -15.46 1.26 -18.08
C VAL A 115 -16.24 0.27 -17.23
N CYS A 116 -16.50 -0.93 -17.76
CA CYS A 116 -17.25 -1.97 -17.10
C CYS A 116 -16.35 -3.18 -16.83
N PHE A 117 -16.44 -3.76 -15.64
CA PHE A 117 -15.74 -4.97 -15.23
C PHE A 117 -16.45 -5.69 -14.09
N SER A 118 -15.97 -6.88 -13.73
CA SER A 118 -16.49 -7.65 -12.59
C SER A 118 -15.35 -8.07 -11.67
N LEU A 119 -15.64 -8.14 -10.38
CA LEU A 119 -14.72 -8.64 -9.34
C LEU A 119 -15.37 -9.85 -8.63
N ASN A 120 -14.55 -10.84 -8.30
CA ASN A 120 -14.96 -12.05 -7.57
C ASN A 120 -14.21 -12.20 -6.23
N ARG A 121 -13.41 -11.22 -5.87
CA ARG A 121 -12.68 -11.10 -4.60
C ARG A 121 -12.37 -9.65 -4.29
N PRO A 122 -12.13 -9.28 -3.03
CA PRO A 122 -11.69 -7.95 -2.65
C PRO A 122 -10.41 -7.54 -3.37
N LEU A 123 -10.34 -6.30 -3.85
CA LEU A 123 -9.20 -5.73 -4.56
C LEU A 123 -9.14 -4.22 -4.36
N ASP A 124 -7.92 -3.72 -4.29
CA ASP A 124 -7.60 -2.30 -4.32
C ASP A 124 -7.10 -1.94 -5.73
N LEU A 125 -7.86 -1.09 -6.42
CA LEU A 125 -7.67 -0.83 -7.84
C LEU A 125 -7.45 0.65 -8.11
N SER A 126 -6.67 0.94 -9.16
CA SER A 126 -6.64 2.25 -9.82
C SER A 126 -7.28 2.14 -11.20
N VAL A 127 -8.25 3.00 -11.48
CA VAL A 127 -8.89 3.13 -12.81
C VAL A 127 -8.41 4.41 -13.45
N GLU A 128 -7.73 4.28 -14.57
CA GLU A 128 -7.11 5.37 -15.32
C GLU A 128 -7.78 5.53 -16.67
N VAL A 129 -8.01 6.78 -17.06
CA VAL A 129 -8.64 7.15 -18.32
C VAL A 129 -7.68 8.01 -19.12
N ASN A 130 -7.50 7.69 -20.42
CA ASN A 130 -6.68 8.44 -21.37
C ASN A 130 -5.21 8.62 -20.94
N GLY A 131 -4.70 7.73 -20.07
CA GLY A 131 -3.33 7.80 -19.57
C GLY A 131 -3.11 8.82 -18.46
N ASP A 132 -4.18 9.48 -17.95
CA ASP A 132 -4.07 10.37 -16.80
C ASP A 132 -3.87 9.55 -15.52
N THR A 133 -2.79 9.82 -14.83
CA THR A 133 -2.39 9.12 -13.60
C THR A 133 -2.60 9.95 -12.34
N TYR A 134 -3.10 11.16 -12.47
CA TYR A 134 -3.39 12.07 -11.36
C TYR A 134 -4.90 12.24 -11.14
N HIS A 135 -5.67 12.50 -12.21
CA HIS A 135 -7.13 12.58 -12.16
C HIS A 135 -7.74 11.19 -12.42
N ASN A 136 -7.30 10.22 -11.67
CA ASN A 136 -7.75 8.82 -11.75
C ASN A 136 -8.60 8.44 -10.54
N LEU A 137 -9.18 7.25 -10.57
CA LEU A 137 -10.00 6.72 -9.48
C LEU A 137 -9.26 5.63 -8.73
N GLN A 138 -9.10 5.81 -7.41
CA GLN A 138 -8.74 4.72 -6.49
C GLN A 138 -10.03 4.05 -6.03
N LEU A 139 -10.23 2.80 -6.43
CA LEU A 139 -11.44 2.03 -6.14
C LEU A 139 -11.13 0.89 -5.18
N PHE A 140 -11.68 0.98 -3.97
CA PHE A 140 -11.49 -0.02 -2.92
C PHE A 140 -12.72 -0.90 -2.79
N ALA A 141 -12.62 -2.09 -3.34
CA ALA A 141 -13.66 -3.12 -3.27
C ALA A 141 -13.33 -4.08 -2.13
N ASN A 142 -13.90 -3.84 -0.95
CA ASN A 142 -13.55 -4.55 0.28
C ASN A 142 -14.38 -5.82 0.49
N ALA A 143 -13.87 -6.73 1.31
CA ALA A 143 -14.66 -7.81 1.86
C ALA A 143 -15.78 -7.26 2.76
N ALA A 144 -16.97 -7.84 2.68
CA ALA A 144 -18.07 -7.46 3.56
C ALA A 144 -17.70 -7.73 5.03
N THR A 145 -17.89 -6.74 5.86
CA THR A 145 -17.68 -6.81 7.31
C THR A 145 -18.97 -6.51 8.08
N PRO A 146 -19.08 -6.96 9.33
CA PRO A 146 -20.25 -6.64 10.14
C PRO A 146 -20.42 -5.12 10.33
N VAL A 147 -21.60 -4.61 10.04
CA VAL A 147 -21.96 -3.19 10.24
C VAL A 147 -22.59 -3.02 11.62
N TYR A 148 -21.97 -2.19 12.46
CA TYR A 148 -22.45 -1.89 13.80
C TYR A 148 -23.12 -0.52 13.84
N LYS A 149 -24.25 -0.41 14.54
CA LYS A 149 -25.04 0.81 14.63
C LYS A 149 -24.69 1.69 15.85
N ASN A 150 -23.96 1.15 16.82
CA ASN A 150 -23.58 1.85 18.05
C ASN A 150 -22.46 1.12 18.81
N ALA A 151 -21.88 1.83 19.78
CA ALA A 151 -20.80 1.30 20.62
C ALA A 151 -21.16 0.01 21.36
N GLY A 152 -22.42 -0.19 21.73
CA GLY A 152 -22.86 -1.40 22.43
C GLY A 152 -22.79 -2.65 21.55
N GLN A 153 -23.09 -2.54 20.25
CA GLN A 153 -22.96 -3.66 19.31
C GLN A 153 -21.49 -4.02 19.06
N VAL A 154 -20.61 -3.03 18.89
CA VAL A 154 -19.17 -3.24 18.79
C VAL A 154 -18.64 -3.92 20.04
N ALA A 155 -18.99 -3.40 21.22
CA ALA A 155 -18.56 -3.95 22.49
C ALA A 155 -18.98 -5.42 22.67
N LYS A 156 -20.23 -5.74 22.33
CA LYS A 156 -20.74 -7.12 22.36
C LYS A 156 -19.97 -8.04 21.42
N ALA A 157 -19.73 -7.59 20.18
CA ALA A 157 -19.03 -8.38 19.17
C ALA A 157 -17.57 -8.66 19.55
N LEU A 158 -16.91 -7.71 20.22
CA LEU A 158 -15.51 -7.82 20.62
C LEU A 158 -15.32 -8.31 22.08
N GLY A 159 -16.40 -8.62 22.80
CA GLY A 159 -16.32 -9.11 24.19
C GLY A 159 -15.77 -8.07 25.19
N MET A 160 -16.05 -6.78 24.98
CA MET A 160 -15.49 -5.69 25.77
C MET A 160 -16.58 -4.79 26.41
N LYS A 161 -16.17 -3.83 27.22
CA LYS A 161 -17.12 -2.89 27.84
C LYS A 161 -17.49 -1.77 26.86
N LYS A 162 -18.76 -1.37 26.82
CA LYS A 162 -19.24 -0.27 25.95
C LYS A 162 -18.46 1.04 26.13
N LYS A 163 -18.02 1.35 27.36
CA LYS A 163 -17.24 2.58 27.65
C LYS A 163 -15.86 2.61 27.00
N ASP A 164 -15.33 1.45 26.60
CA ASP A 164 -14.01 1.31 25.98
C ASP A 164 -14.09 1.37 24.45
N VAL A 165 -15.28 1.64 23.88
CA VAL A 165 -15.52 1.81 22.45
C VAL A 165 -15.74 3.28 22.12
N LEU A 166 -14.84 3.86 21.34
CA LEU A 166 -14.97 5.15 20.69
C LEU A 166 -15.67 4.92 19.35
N PHE A 167 -16.96 5.27 19.27
CA PHE A 167 -17.79 4.94 18.11
C PHE A 167 -18.08 6.16 17.26
N TYR A 168 -17.66 6.13 16.00
CA TYR A 168 -17.99 7.10 14.98
C TYR A 168 -18.86 6.43 13.91
N GLY A 169 -20.18 6.67 13.99
CA GLY A 169 -21.15 6.19 13.01
C GLY A 169 -21.09 6.97 11.70
N PRO A 170 -21.92 6.62 10.68
CA PRO A 170 -22.01 7.42 9.45
C PRO A 170 -22.28 8.90 9.77
N GLY A 171 -21.45 9.80 9.24
CA GLY A 171 -21.52 11.24 9.52
C GLY A 171 -20.20 11.95 9.27
N TYR A 172 -20.23 13.28 9.25
CA TYR A 172 -19.05 14.14 9.13
C TYR A 172 -18.66 14.70 10.51
N TYR A 173 -17.39 14.51 10.88
CA TYR A 173 -16.84 14.91 12.17
C TYR A 173 -15.60 15.77 11.95
N ASP A 174 -15.71 17.09 12.20
CA ASP A 174 -14.56 18.00 12.16
C ASP A 174 -13.97 18.13 13.57
N LEU A 175 -12.77 17.60 13.75
CA LEU A 175 -12.05 17.64 15.03
C LEU A 175 -11.19 18.90 15.18
N GLY A 176 -11.12 19.75 14.15
CA GLY A 176 -10.24 20.91 14.16
C GLY A 176 -8.77 20.49 14.33
N ASN A 177 -8.17 20.92 15.45
CA ASN A 177 -6.80 20.57 15.82
C ASN A 177 -6.70 19.39 16.80
N ASP A 178 -7.82 18.87 17.28
CA ASP A 178 -7.84 17.75 18.21
C ASP A 178 -7.59 16.41 17.52
N SER A 179 -7.20 15.43 18.31
CA SER A 179 -7.01 14.04 17.88
C SER A 179 -7.88 13.08 18.68
N ILE A 180 -8.25 11.97 18.05
CA ILE A 180 -8.85 10.85 18.77
C ILE A 180 -7.72 10.07 19.43
N ARG A 181 -7.68 10.06 20.76
CA ARG A 181 -6.74 9.25 21.54
C ARG A 181 -7.34 7.90 21.84
N VAL A 182 -6.65 6.83 21.40
CA VAL A 182 -7.06 5.45 21.65
C VAL A 182 -6.13 4.87 22.70
N GLY A 183 -6.63 4.68 23.89
CA GLY A 183 -5.88 4.16 25.04
C GLY A 183 -5.85 2.63 25.11
N SER A 184 -5.20 2.10 26.13
CA SER A 184 -5.10 0.65 26.36
C SER A 184 -6.47 0.00 26.50
N ASN A 185 -6.66 -1.16 25.85
CA ASN A 185 -7.90 -1.92 25.79
C ASN A 185 -9.11 -1.14 25.19
N GLN A 186 -8.86 -0.06 24.47
CA GLN A 186 -9.89 0.69 23.76
C GLN A 186 -9.95 0.31 22.28
N VAL A 187 -11.13 0.56 21.70
CA VAL A 187 -11.38 0.40 20.27
C VAL A 187 -11.95 1.68 19.71
N LEU A 188 -11.31 2.23 18.69
CA LEU A 188 -11.90 3.23 17.80
C LEU A 188 -12.56 2.47 16.64
N TYR A 189 -13.88 2.60 16.53
CA TYR A 189 -14.65 2.08 15.39
C TYR A 189 -15.10 3.23 14.52
N VAL A 190 -14.62 3.23 13.26
CA VAL A 190 -14.98 4.22 12.24
C VAL A 190 -15.86 3.53 11.20
N ALA A 191 -17.16 3.73 11.27
CA ALA A 191 -18.13 3.06 10.42
C ALA A 191 -17.96 3.45 8.94
N GLY A 192 -18.33 2.57 8.01
CA GLY A 192 -18.51 2.96 6.61
C GLY A 192 -19.49 4.13 6.52
N GLY A 193 -19.17 5.18 5.73
CA GLY A 193 -19.90 6.43 5.68
C GLY A 193 -19.56 7.44 6.79
N ALA A 194 -18.65 7.11 7.71
CA ALA A 194 -18.05 8.10 8.59
C ALA A 194 -16.87 8.78 7.89
N TYR A 195 -16.81 10.11 7.97
CA TYR A 195 -15.69 10.92 7.54
C TYR A 195 -15.21 11.77 8.72
N ILE A 196 -14.03 11.47 9.22
CA ILE A 196 -13.40 12.19 10.32
C ILE A 196 -12.33 13.11 9.73
N LYS A 197 -12.59 14.43 9.74
CA LYS A 197 -11.58 15.43 9.44
C LYS A 197 -10.72 15.64 10.68
N GLY A 198 -9.59 14.95 10.73
CA GLY A 198 -8.71 14.87 11.87
C GLY A 198 -7.83 13.64 11.82
N PHE A 199 -7.25 13.26 12.94
CA PHE A 199 -6.36 12.12 13.05
C PHE A 199 -6.58 11.34 14.34
N ALA A 200 -6.11 10.08 14.36
CA ALA A 200 -6.16 9.21 15.52
C ALA A 200 -4.74 8.88 16.02
N SER A 201 -4.59 8.75 17.31
CA SER A 201 -3.31 8.43 17.95
C SER A 201 -3.47 7.28 18.95
N VAL A 202 -2.71 6.21 18.73
CA VAL A 202 -2.47 5.13 19.69
C VAL A 202 -1.10 5.40 20.29
N TRP A 203 -1.06 5.90 21.52
CA TRP A 203 0.20 6.33 22.17
C TRP A 203 0.32 5.68 23.55
N GLN A 204 1.45 5.01 23.79
CA GLN A 204 1.75 4.32 25.05
C GLN A 204 0.58 3.44 25.51
N ALA A 205 0.00 2.71 24.57
CA ALA A 205 -1.17 1.89 24.77
C ALA A 205 -0.90 0.42 24.47
N SER A 206 -1.65 -0.47 25.09
CA SER A 206 -1.62 -1.90 24.81
C SER A 206 -3.02 -2.42 24.48
N HIS A 207 -3.10 -3.43 23.59
CA HIS A 207 -4.36 -4.06 23.16
C HIS A 207 -5.38 -3.07 22.59
N ALA A 208 -4.89 -2.02 21.91
CA ALA A 208 -5.73 -1.00 21.27
C ALA A 208 -6.10 -1.40 19.84
N LYS A 209 -7.27 -0.94 19.37
CA LYS A 209 -7.70 -1.21 17.99
C LYS A 209 -8.26 0.05 17.34
N VAL A 210 -7.98 0.20 16.03
CA VAL A 210 -8.63 1.18 15.14
C VAL A 210 -9.24 0.36 14.00
N ILE A 211 -10.57 0.26 13.92
CA ILE A 211 -11.23 -0.66 12.99
C ILE A 211 -12.40 -0.02 12.26
N GLY A 212 -12.73 -0.56 11.08
CA GLY A 212 -13.88 -0.17 10.27
C GLY A 212 -13.47 0.51 8.96
N HIS A 213 -14.39 0.60 8.00
CA HIS A 213 -14.14 1.05 6.64
C HIS A 213 -14.42 2.56 6.43
N GLY A 214 -14.44 3.35 7.50
CA GLY A 214 -14.60 4.80 7.40
C GLY A 214 -13.30 5.54 7.06
N ILE A 215 -13.42 6.84 6.89
CA ILE A 215 -12.33 7.73 6.50
C ILE A 215 -11.82 8.52 7.71
N VAL A 216 -10.49 8.55 7.89
CA VAL A 216 -9.79 9.42 8.84
C VAL A 216 -8.80 10.26 8.04
N ASN A 217 -9.14 11.49 7.71
CA ASN A 217 -8.34 12.37 6.85
C ASN A 217 -8.12 13.72 7.53
N PRO A 218 -6.89 14.07 7.92
CA PRO A 218 -6.60 15.37 8.52
C PRO A 218 -6.81 16.56 7.55
N GLU A 219 -6.96 16.31 6.23
CA GLU A 219 -7.07 17.34 5.18
C GLU A 219 -5.91 18.34 5.18
N ARG A 220 -4.81 17.97 5.78
CA ARG A 220 -3.55 18.72 5.86
C ARG A 220 -2.38 17.73 5.86
N GLN A 221 -1.18 18.24 5.73
CA GLN A 221 0.02 17.43 5.86
C GLN A 221 0.17 16.93 7.31
N HIS A 222 -0.30 15.71 7.54
CA HIS A 222 -0.25 15.06 8.84
C HIS A 222 -0.52 13.57 8.69
N GLU A 223 0.01 12.77 9.59
CA GLU A 223 -0.33 11.35 9.73
C GLU A 223 -1.82 11.23 10.13
N GLY A 224 -2.52 10.29 9.50
CA GLY A 224 -3.92 10.06 9.81
C GLY A 224 -4.15 9.13 10.99
N ILE A 225 -3.35 8.06 11.10
CA ILE A 225 -3.41 7.12 12.23
C ILE A 225 -1.98 6.83 12.68
N MET A 226 -1.64 7.21 13.91
CA MET A 226 -0.29 7.03 14.46
C MET A 226 -0.29 5.93 15.52
N VAL A 227 0.67 5.00 15.44
CA VAL A 227 0.93 3.99 16.47
C VAL A 227 2.31 4.24 17.05
N ARG A 228 2.39 4.65 18.31
CA ARG A 228 3.65 5.09 18.95
C ARG A 228 3.81 4.50 20.33
N TYR A 229 4.99 3.90 20.61
CA TYR A 229 5.35 3.33 21.91
C TYR A 229 4.28 2.38 22.46
N SER A 230 3.68 1.58 21.58
CA SER A 230 2.50 0.78 21.88
C SER A 230 2.72 -0.70 21.56
N THR A 231 1.95 -1.57 22.17
CA THR A 231 2.06 -3.01 21.99
C THR A 231 0.69 -3.64 21.71
N ASP A 232 0.67 -4.74 20.93
CA ASP A 232 -0.57 -5.49 20.63
C ASP A 232 -1.66 -4.61 20.01
N VAL A 233 -1.28 -3.84 18.96
CA VAL A 233 -2.20 -2.90 18.29
C VAL A 233 -2.69 -3.47 16.96
N VAL A 234 -3.98 -3.28 16.69
CA VAL A 234 -4.59 -3.64 15.40
C VAL A 234 -5.18 -2.40 14.73
N VAL A 235 -4.80 -2.16 13.47
CA VAL A 235 -5.45 -1.20 12.57
C VAL A 235 -6.06 -1.99 11.42
N ASP A 236 -7.40 -1.92 11.21
CA ASP A 236 -8.09 -2.78 10.26
C ASP A 236 -9.17 -2.01 9.48
N GLY A 237 -8.96 -1.78 8.21
CA GLY A 237 -9.94 -1.29 7.25
C GLY A 237 -9.99 0.22 6.96
N PRO A 238 -9.42 1.14 7.74
CA PRO A 238 -9.62 2.58 7.52
C PRO A 238 -8.96 3.07 6.23
N ILE A 239 -9.56 4.13 5.64
CA ILE A 239 -8.96 4.94 4.59
C ILE A 239 -8.38 6.20 5.24
N THR A 240 -7.09 6.46 5.01
CA THR A 240 -6.40 7.54 5.73
C THR A 240 -5.19 8.08 4.93
N THR A 241 -4.40 8.95 5.54
CA THR A 241 -3.18 9.51 4.91
C THR A 241 -1.95 8.64 5.19
N GLN A 242 -1.47 8.59 6.41
CA GLN A 242 -0.27 7.84 6.79
C GLN A 242 -0.57 6.96 8.01
N ILE A 243 0.10 5.80 8.11
CA ILE A 243 0.03 4.92 9.29
C ILE A 243 1.47 4.58 9.75
N PRO A 244 2.18 5.50 10.39
CA PRO A 244 3.48 5.21 10.97
C PRO A 244 3.37 4.38 12.26
N VAL A 245 4.31 3.43 12.40
CA VAL A 245 4.51 2.60 13.59
C VAL A 245 5.90 2.92 14.15
N GLY A 246 5.98 3.52 15.32
CA GLY A 246 7.24 3.93 15.93
C GLY A 246 7.41 3.46 17.37
N GLY A 247 8.59 2.90 17.69
CA GLY A 247 8.92 2.42 19.04
C GLY A 247 7.93 1.39 19.58
N SER A 248 7.35 0.57 18.71
CA SER A 248 6.20 -0.28 19.01
C SER A 248 6.47 -1.76 18.73
N GLU A 249 5.63 -2.63 19.26
CA GLU A 249 5.83 -4.08 19.16
C GLU A 249 4.49 -4.81 18.97
N ARG A 250 4.46 -5.86 18.15
CA ARG A 250 3.27 -6.66 17.84
C ARG A 250 2.10 -5.79 17.32
N VAL A 251 2.39 -5.08 16.20
CA VAL A 251 1.41 -4.23 15.53
C VAL A 251 0.96 -4.90 14.24
N SER A 252 -0.34 -4.99 14.03
CA SER A 252 -0.94 -5.51 12.79
C SER A 252 -1.77 -4.42 12.11
N VAL A 253 -1.41 -4.06 10.88
CA VAL A 253 -2.17 -3.16 10.01
C VAL A 253 -2.66 -3.97 8.82
N ARG A 254 -3.98 -3.99 8.60
CA ARG A 254 -4.57 -4.77 7.52
C ARG A 254 -5.76 -4.07 6.88
N ASN A 255 -6.03 -4.39 5.63
CA ASN A 255 -7.13 -3.81 4.84
C ASN A 255 -7.12 -2.28 4.80
N ALA A 256 -6.03 -1.62 5.16
CA ALA A 256 -5.93 -0.18 5.27
C ALA A 256 -5.55 0.45 3.92
N LYS A 257 -6.08 1.65 3.66
CA LYS A 257 -5.84 2.40 2.44
C LYS A 257 -5.20 3.74 2.80
N VAL A 258 -4.01 3.95 2.29
CA VAL A 258 -3.22 5.16 2.57
C VAL A 258 -3.07 5.97 1.30
N ILE A 259 -3.47 7.24 1.34
CA ILE A 259 -3.20 8.20 0.28
C ILE A 259 -2.69 9.47 0.93
N SER A 260 -1.40 9.74 0.78
CA SER A 260 -0.76 10.95 1.30
C SER A 260 -0.38 11.90 0.16
N TRP A 261 -0.11 13.15 0.50
CA TRP A 261 0.16 14.20 -0.45
C TRP A 261 1.06 15.27 0.14
N TYR A 262 1.87 15.92 -0.71
CA TYR A 262 2.74 17.03 -0.40
C TYR A 262 3.80 16.77 0.69
N GLY A 263 5.05 16.86 0.34
CA GLY A 263 6.29 16.84 1.14
C GLY A 263 6.29 15.96 2.40
N TRP A 264 7.11 14.92 2.44
CA TRP A 264 7.17 13.93 3.53
C TRP A 264 5.82 13.22 3.79
N GLY A 265 5.01 13.10 2.73
CA GLY A 265 3.76 12.35 2.74
C GLY A 265 4.01 10.87 2.53
N ASP A 266 4.68 10.22 3.49
CA ASP A 266 4.96 8.80 3.47
C ASP A 266 3.67 7.97 3.62
N GLY A 267 3.80 6.67 3.52
CA GLY A 267 2.70 5.73 3.70
C GLY A 267 2.74 5.00 5.03
N MET A 268 3.36 3.83 5.03
CA MET A 268 3.46 2.92 6.16
C MET A 268 4.90 2.80 6.62
N ASN A 269 5.25 3.59 7.61
CA ASN A 269 6.60 3.66 8.15
C ASN A 269 6.75 2.78 9.38
N VAL A 270 7.90 2.13 9.50
CA VAL A 270 8.32 1.38 10.69
C VAL A 270 9.60 2.03 11.22
N PHE A 271 9.56 2.56 12.43
CA PHE A 271 10.70 3.16 13.10
C PHE A 271 11.01 2.43 14.39
N ALA A 272 12.19 1.85 14.53
CA ALA A 272 12.63 1.19 15.75
C ALA A 272 11.55 0.30 16.38
N SER A 273 10.94 -0.58 15.58
CA SER A 273 9.79 -1.39 15.99
C SER A 273 9.96 -2.85 15.58
N ASN A 274 9.31 -3.75 16.30
CA ASN A 274 9.44 -5.19 16.10
C ASN A 274 8.08 -5.87 15.97
N ASP A 275 8.04 -7.03 15.29
CA ASP A 275 6.83 -7.82 15.09
C ASP A 275 5.69 -6.99 14.45
N VAL A 276 6.00 -6.28 13.35
CA VAL A 276 5.03 -5.44 12.63
C VAL A 276 4.58 -6.15 11.36
N THR A 277 3.28 -6.22 11.16
CA THR A 277 2.69 -6.82 9.96
C THR A 277 1.80 -5.84 9.23
N TYR A 278 1.99 -5.73 7.90
CA TYR A 278 1.07 -5.09 6.98
C TYR A 278 0.49 -6.14 6.03
N ASN A 279 -0.82 -6.21 5.90
CA ASN A 279 -1.48 -7.20 5.04
C ASN A 279 -2.68 -6.60 4.31
N HIS A 280 -2.78 -6.85 3.02
CA HIS A 280 -3.83 -6.32 2.15
C HIS A 280 -3.96 -4.79 2.30
N VAL A 281 -2.91 -4.07 1.87
CA VAL A 281 -2.80 -2.62 2.06
C VAL A 281 -2.57 -1.92 0.72
N PHE A 282 -3.10 -0.71 0.61
CA PHE A 282 -2.88 0.18 -0.51
C PHE A 282 -2.15 1.44 -0.04
N CYS A 283 -1.09 1.85 -0.75
CA CYS A 283 -0.42 3.13 -0.53
C CYS A 283 -0.23 3.87 -1.86
N ARG A 284 -0.73 5.10 -1.91
CA ARG A 284 -0.33 6.11 -2.89
C ARG A 284 0.24 7.30 -2.15
N THR A 285 1.48 7.67 -2.43
CA THR A 285 2.25 8.55 -1.53
C THR A 285 3.05 9.60 -2.28
N SER A 286 3.24 10.74 -1.62
CA SER A 286 4.09 11.84 -2.07
C SER A 286 5.49 11.79 -1.47
N ASP A 287 5.85 10.68 -0.85
CA ASP A 287 7.16 10.26 -0.40
C ASP A 287 7.15 8.71 -0.36
N ASP A 288 7.89 8.04 0.49
CA ASP A 288 7.99 6.58 0.51
C ASP A 288 6.68 5.87 0.85
N CYS A 289 6.26 4.87 0.06
CA CYS A 289 5.07 4.07 0.41
C CYS A 289 5.29 3.23 1.68
N SER A 290 6.47 2.66 1.83
CA SER A 290 6.84 1.82 2.97
C SER A 290 8.31 2.06 3.33
N THR A 291 8.56 2.43 4.59
CA THR A 291 9.92 2.59 5.11
C THR A 291 10.19 1.69 6.30
N ILE A 292 11.43 1.23 6.44
CA ILE A 292 11.93 0.58 7.65
C ILE A 292 13.23 1.27 8.05
N TYR A 293 13.18 2.04 9.12
CA TYR A 293 14.32 2.77 9.67
C TYR A 293 14.58 2.35 11.12
N CYS A 294 15.84 2.35 11.53
CA CYS A 294 16.25 2.21 12.91
C CYS A 294 15.93 3.47 13.72
N THR A 295 16.82 3.95 14.52
CA THR A 295 16.64 5.18 15.30
C THR A 295 16.27 6.35 14.39
N ARG A 296 15.11 6.94 14.66
CA ARG A 296 14.58 8.10 13.93
C ARG A 296 13.81 9.01 14.87
N LYS A 297 14.17 10.28 14.96
CA LYS A 297 13.57 11.23 15.93
C LYS A 297 13.67 10.67 17.36
N ASP A 298 12.53 10.48 18.02
CA ASP A 298 12.44 9.98 19.40
C ASP A 298 12.36 8.44 19.49
N TYR A 299 12.37 7.74 18.35
CA TYR A 299 12.33 6.26 18.32
C TYR A 299 13.77 5.74 18.29
N HIS A 300 14.10 4.80 19.15
CA HIS A 300 15.45 4.27 19.31
C HIS A 300 15.49 2.76 19.22
N GLY A 301 16.38 2.22 18.40
CA GLY A 301 16.64 0.79 18.26
C GLY A 301 16.60 0.29 16.82
N GLY A 302 16.80 -1.01 16.65
CA GLY A 302 16.69 -1.72 15.38
C GLY A 302 15.26 -2.07 15.01
N CYS A 303 15.12 -2.82 13.90
CA CYS A 303 13.84 -3.37 13.46
C CYS A 303 13.99 -4.87 13.20
N HIS A 304 13.10 -5.67 13.77
CA HIS A 304 13.10 -7.12 13.62
C HIS A 304 11.72 -7.67 13.31
N ASN A 305 11.65 -8.73 12.48
CA ASN A 305 10.43 -9.46 12.19
C ASN A 305 9.32 -8.55 11.63
N ILE A 306 9.59 -7.94 10.46
CA ILE A 306 8.64 -7.10 9.75
C ILE A 306 8.13 -7.85 8.53
N SER A 307 6.82 -7.89 8.33
CA SER A 307 6.19 -8.56 7.21
C SER A 307 5.20 -7.64 6.50
N VAL A 308 5.35 -7.52 5.19
CA VAL A 308 4.39 -6.85 4.30
C VAL A 308 3.92 -7.86 3.27
N THR A 309 2.61 -8.09 3.21
CA THR A 309 2.01 -9.07 2.31
C THR A 309 0.77 -8.53 1.62
N ASP A 310 0.58 -8.89 0.33
CA ASP A 310 -0.58 -8.44 -0.47
C ASP A 310 -0.75 -6.92 -0.44
N ALA A 311 0.23 -6.19 -0.98
CA ALA A 311 0.23 -4.73 -0.99
C ALA A 311 0.23 -4.16 -2.41
N VAL A 312 -0.39 -2.99 -2.56
CA VAL A 312 -0.39 -2.19 -3.79
C VAL A 312 0.26 -0.85 -3.50
N TYR A 313 1.37 -0.54 -4.19
CA TYR A 313 2.17 0.65 -3.97
C TYR A 313 2.22 1.56 -5.20
N TRP A 314 2.03 2.85 -4.98
CA TRP A 314 2.14 3.91 -5.96
C TRP A 314 2.93 5.08 -5.36
N ALA A 315 4.18 5.22 -5.72
CA ALA A 315 5.00 6.35 -5.30
C ALA A 315 4.88 7.49 -6.33
N ASP A 316 4.11 8.52 -6.02
CA ASP A 316 4.09 9.78 -6.80
C ASP A 316 5.42 10.52 -6.66
N VAL A 317 6.14 10.31 -5.54
CA VAL A 317 7.52 10.75 -5.27
C VAL A 317 8.23 9.66 -4.48
N ALA A 318 9.55 9.55 -4.61
CA ALA A 318 10.45 8.67 -3.88
C ALA A 318 10.24 7.16 -4.14
N HIS A 319 9.99 6.36 -3.12
CA HIS A 319 10.13 4.91 -3.24
C HIS A 319 8.86 4.15 -2.91
N PRO A 320 8.54 3.09 -3.65
CA PRO A 320 7.62 2.06 -3.16
C PRO A 320 8.12 1.37 -1.89
N ILE A 321 9.41 1.01 -1.85
CA ILE A 321 10.04 0.36 -0.68
C ILE A 321 11.40 1.00 -0.40
N MET A 322 11.56 1.55 0.81
CA MET A 322 12.81 2.14 1.31
C MET A 322 13.24 1.52 2.63
N ILE A 323 14.47 1.05 2.72
CA ILE A 323 15.02 0.39 3.91
C ILE A 323 16.39 0.95 4.25
N GLY A 324 16.68 1.09 5.53
CA GLY A 324 17.94 1.61 6.06
C GLY A 324 17.90 3.12 6.23
N LEU A 325 18.91 3.85 5.78
CA LEU A 325 19.07 5.29 5.77
C LEU A 325 19.30 5.92 7.17
N HIS A 326 18.37 5.78 8.11
CA HIS A 326 18.41 6.46 9.41
C HIS A 326 18.63 5.50 10.57
N GLY A 327 19.61 5.79 11.41
CA GLY A 327 19.95 5.06 12.60
C GLY A 327 20.75 5.88 13.61
N ASP A 328 21.15 5.26 14.70
CA ASP A 328 22.05 5.84 15.70
C ASP A 328 23.49 5.48 15.33
N ILE A 329 24.30 6.49 15.01
CA ILE A 329 25.69 6.28 14.56
C ILE A 329 26.61 5.72 15.66
N GLU A 330 26.23 5.86 16.92
CA GLU A 330 26.96 5.32 18.06
C GLU A 330 26.58 3.88 18.41
N ARG A 331 25.50 3.34 17.78
CA ARG A 331 25.00 1.99 17.95
C ARG A 331 25.06 1.24 16.64
N ASN A 332 25.49 0.02 16.66
CA ASN A 332 25.41 -0.86 15.48
C ASN A 332 24.00 -1.46 15.40
N GLU A 333 23.02 -0.65 15.01
CA GLU A 333 21.63 -1.09 14.90
C GLU A 333 21.44 -2.04 13.72
N VAL A 334 20.42 -2.89 13.81
CA VAL A 334 20.17 -3.92 12.80
C VAL A 334 18.73 -3.84 12.31
N ILE A 335 18.56 -4.02 11.01
CA ILE A 335 17.27 -4.32 10.38
C ILE A 335 17.38 -5.75 9.84
N GLU A 336 16.56 -6.66 10.36
CA GLU A 336 16.62 -8.06 9.95
C GLU A 336 15.27 -8.79 10.00
N GLN A 337 15.21 -9.96 9.34
CA GLN A 337 14.00 -10.77 9.28
C GLN A 337 12.83 -10.02 8.68
N VAL A 338 13.06 -9.39 7.51
CA VAL A 338 12.05 -8.62 6.80
C VAL A 338 11.57 -9.39 5.56
N VAL A 339 10.25 -9.43 5.39
CA VAL A 339 9.61 -10.10 4.24
C VAL A 339 8.66 -9.13 3.57
N TYR A 340 8.83 -8.96 2.24
CA TYR A 340 7.84 -8.39 1.34
C TYR A 340 7.37 -9.48 0.38
N ASP A 341 6.06 -9.78 0.37
CA ASP A 341 5.49 -10.87 -0.41
C ASP A 341 4.17 -10.46 -1.08
N ASP A 342 4.01 -10.79 -2.35
CA ASP A 342 2.82 -10.44 -3.14
C ASP A 342 2.56 -8.92 -3.23
N ILE A 343 3.53 -8.19 -3.79
CA ILE A 343 3.48 -6.73 -3.91
C ILE A 343 3.27 -6.34 -5.38
N ASP A 344 2.32 -5.45 -5.64
CA ASP A 344 2.13 -4.78 -6.92
C ASP A 344 2.62 -3.32 -6.82
N ILE A 345 3.69 -2.98 -7.52
CA ILE A 345 4.20 -1.62 -7.62
C ILE A 345 3.65 -0.99 -8.89
N LEU A 346 2.73 -0.05 -8.74
CA LEU A 346 2.08 0.59 -9.87
C LEU A 346 2.92 1.68 -10.51
N GLN A 347 3.70 2.42 -9.69
CA GLN A 347 4.45 3.56 -10.16
C GLN A 347 5.64 3.89 -9.27
N GLN A 348 6.73 4.36 -9.88
CA GLN A 348 7.82 5.06 -9.21
C GLN A 348 8.17 6.35 -9.95
N ARG A 349 8.35 7.44 -9.19
CA ARG A 349 8.90 8.71 -9.65
C ARG A 349 9.88 9.25 -8.61
N GLU A 350 11.18 9.18 -8.89
CA GLU A 350 12.24 9.77 -8.07
C GLU A 350 13.31 10.38 -9.00
N LYS A 351 13.53 11.69 -8.85
CA LYS A 351 14.44 12.43 -9.73
C LYS A 351 15.92 12.32 -9.35
N GLN A 352 16.22 12.04 -8.10
CA GLN A 352 17.58 11.91 -7.61
C GLN A 352 18.16 10.55 -8.05
N ILE A 353 18.95 10.51 -9.09
CA ILE A 353 19.47 9.27 -9.71
C ILE A 353 20.12 8.34 -8.69
N ASP A 354 20.87 8.87 -7.74
CA ASP A 354 21.52 8.07 -6.70
C ASP A 354 20.61 7.68 -5.55
N TYR A 355 19.33 8.09 -5.61
CA TYR A 355 18.31 7.82 -4.58
C TYR A 355 17.11 7.05 -5.10
N GLN A 356 17.02 6.74 -6.39
CA GLN A 356 15.96 5.96 -7.02
C GLN A 356 15.91 4.52 -6.49
N GLY A 357 14.83 3.79 -6.76
CA GLY A 357 14.67 2.36 -6.51
C GLY A 357 13.23 1.97 -6.21
N CYS A 358 12.64 1.06 -6.98
CA CYS A 358 11.38 0.41 -6.60
C CYS A 358 11.55 -0.37 -5.29
N ILE A 359 12.70 -1.05 -5.17
CA ILE A 359 13.18 -1.66 -3.95
C ILE A 359 14.53 -1.02 -3.63
N ALA A 360 14.57 -0.16 -2.62
CA ALA A 360 15.75 0.56 -2.21
C ALA A 360 16.22 0.12 -0.82
N ILE A 361 17.50 -0.24 -0.71
CA ILE A 361 18.21 -0.42 0.56
C ILE A 361 19.35 0.59 0.53
N ASN A 362 19.08 1.83 0.92
CA ASN A 362 20.07 2.88 1.04
C ASN A 362 20.59 2.88 2.49
N ASN A 363 21.60 2.06 2.72
CA ASN A 363 22.09 1.78 4.07
C ASN A 363 23.05 2.88 4.54
N GLY A 364 22.65 3.61 5.57
CA GLY A 364 23.39 4.67 6.23
C GLY A 364 23.53 4.46 7.74
N ASP A 365 24.10 5.45 8.44
CA ASP A 365 24.13 5.60 9.90
C ASP A 365 24.54 4.33 10.69
N ASN A 366 25.59 3.63 10.24
CA ASN A 366 26.13 2.40 10.85
C ASN A 366 25.15 1.21 10.94
N ILE A 367 23.99 1.28 10.28
CA ILE A 367 23.00 0.20 10.29
C ILE A 367 23.57 -1.04 9.56
N THR A 368 23.31 -2.22 10.07
CA THR A 368 23.44 -3.47 9.33
C THR A 368 22.06 -3.94 8.85
N VAL A 369 21.92 -4.17 7.56
CA VAL A 369 20.69 -4.71 6.94
C VAL A 369 20.95 -6.13 6.50
N ARG A 370 20.15 -7.10 6.97
CA ARG A 370 20.39 -8.51 6.64
C ARG A 370 19.13 -9.39 6.72
N ASN A 371 19.24 -10.60 6.15
CA ASN A 371 18.20 -11.65 6.22
C ASN A 371 16.84 -11.12 5.73
N MET A 372 16.78 -10.63 4.49
CA MET A 372 15.56 -10.13 3.89
C MET A 372 15.10 -10.96 2.70
N THR A 373 13.80 -11.03 2.51
CA THR A 373 13.18 -11.68 1.37
C THR A 373 12.18 -10.75 0.70
N PHE A 374 12.39 -10.51 -0.59
CA PHE A 374 11.45 -9.84 -1.49
C PHE A 374 10.96 -10.89 -2.49
N ARG A 375 9.68 -11.21 -2.48
CA ARG A 375 9.18 -12.23 -3.39
C ARG A 375 7.80 -11.90 -3.96
N ASN A 376 7.54 -12.44 -5.16
CA ASN A 376 6.27 -12.25 -5.86
C ASN A 376 5.94 -10.76 -6.05
N ILE A 377 6.92 -9.98 -6.56
CA ILE A 377 6.77 -8.53 -6.77
C ILE A 377 6.64 -8.25 -8.26
N ARG A 378 5.60 -7.50 -8.63
CA ARG A 378 5.31 -7.08 -9.99
C ARG A 378 5.37 -5.57 -10.08
N ILE A 379 6.14 -5.06 -11.02
CA ILE A 379 6.32 -3.63 -11.25
C ILE A 379 5.66 -3.28 -12.57
N ASP A 380 4.60 -2.46 -12.52
CA ASP A 380 3.81 -2.09 -13.69
C ASP A 380 4.47 -0.95 -14.48
N ASP A 381 4.83 0.15 -13.81
CA ASP A 381 5.42 1.34 -14.44
C ASP A 381 6.56 1.95 -13.60
N ILE A 382 7.49 2.56 -14.31
CA ILE A 382 8.52 3.45 -13.77
C ILE A 382 8.58 4.67 -14.71
N ASP A 383 8.17 5.85 -14.24
CA ASP A 383 8.32 7.09 -14.99
C ASP A 383 9.74 7.62 -14.88
N GLU A 384 10.27 7.66 -13.67
CA GLU A 384 11.64 8.07 -13.38
C GLU A 384 12.13 7.28 -12.17
N GLY A 385 13.02 6.29 -12.40
CA GLY A 385 13.44 5.39 -11.34
C GLY A 385 14.29 4.23 -11.83
N MET A 386 14.55 3.29 -10.92
CA MET A 386 15.25 2.03 -11.18
C MET A 386 14.59 0.88 -10.42
N LEU A 387 14.90 -0.36 -10.80
CA LEU A 387 14.32 -1.53 -10.12
C LEU A 387 14.91 -1.70 -8.72
N PHE A 388 16.24 -1.70 -8.61
CA PHE A 388 16.96 -2.01 -7.37
C PHE A 388 18.01 -0.95 -7.07
N ASN A 389 18.09 -0.52 -5.81
CA ASN A 389 19.15 0.37 -5.35
C ASN A 389 19.65 -0.10 -3.98
N PHE A 390 20.59 -1.04 -3.98
CA PHE A 390 21.17 -1.58 -2.76
C PHE A 390 22.56 -1.03 -2.58
N ARG A 391 22.71 -0.07 -1.71
CA ARG A 391 23.98 0.61 -1.47
C ARG A 391 24.29 0.76 0.01
N VAL A 392 25.47 0.33 0.40
CA VAL A 392 26.08 0.80 1.63
C VAL A 392 26.68 2.15 1.31
N CYS A 393 26.10 3.22 1.81
CA CYS A 393 26.44 4.57 1.37
C CYS A 393 26.53 5.58 2.51
N TYR A 394 27.19 6.69 2.22
CA TYR A 394 27.13 7.90 3.06
C TYR A 394 26.41 8.99 2.28
N ASN A 395 25.11 8.99 2.34
CA ASN A 395 24.31 10.07 1.74
C ASN A 395 24.29 11.27 2.71
N ARG A 396 25.17 12.24 2.48
CA ARG A 396 25.36 13.42 3.35
C ARG A 396 24.11 14.30 3.52
N LYS A 397 23.10 14.12 2.65
CA LYS A 397 21.83 14.83 2.76
C LYS A 397 20.94 14.21 3.87
N TYR A 398 21.04 12.90 4.07
CA TYR A 398 20.12 12.16 4.93
C TYR A 398 20.81 11.41 6.08
N CYS A 399 22.10 11.11 5.95
CA CYS A 399 22.85 10.28 6.90
C CYS A 399 23.98 11.07 7.57
N HIS A 400 24.38 10.63 8.75
CA HIS A 400 25.50 11.19 9.53
C HIS A 400 26.75 10.31 9.45
N ALA A 401 26.61 9.05 9.04
CA ALA A 401 27.69 8.11 8.83
C ALA A 401 27.36 7.15 7.66
N PRO A 402 28.36 6.46 7.08
CA PRO A 402 28.09 5.36 6.15
C PRO A 402 27.37 4.20 6.85
N GLY A 403 26.64 3.39 6.08
CA GLY A 403 25.99 2.18 6.58
C GLY A 403 26.97 1.12 7.05
N GLY A 404 26.52 0.18 7.85
CA GLY A 404 27.33 -0.93 8.40
C GLY A 404 27.57 -2.05 7.37
N GLY A 405 26.56 -2.40 6.60
CA GLY A 405 26.62 -3.45 5.58
C GLY A 405 25.24 -3.94 5.15
N ILE A 406 25.18 -4.62 4.00
CA ILE A 406 23.96 -5.26 3.46
C ILE A 406 24.28 -6.72 3.17
N HIS A 407 23.55 -7.66 3.79
CA HIS A 407 23.88 -9.08 3.70
C HIS A 407 22.64 -9.97 3.56
N ASP A 408 22.75 -11.05 2.81
CA ASP A 408 21.77 -12.14 2.75
C ASP A 408 20.37 -11.64 2.32
N ILE A 409 20.28 -11.09 1.11
CA ILE A 409 19.03 -10.58 0.51
C ILE A 409 18.60 -11.52 -0.61
N THR A 410 17.41 -12.08 -0.50
CA THR A 410 16.78 -12.91 -1.55
C THR A 410 15.70 -12.13 -2.27
N LEU A 411 15.77 -12.11 -3.61
CA LEU A 411 14.73 -11.56 -4.49
C LEU A 411 14.20 -12.71 -5.37
N GLU A 412 12.94 -13.09 -5.17
CA GLU A 412 12.33 -14.24 -5.81
C GLU A 412 11.06 -13.86 -6.58
N ASN A 413 10.92 -14.31 -7.83
CA ASN A 413 9.74 -14.02 -8.67
C ASN A 413 9.49 -12.50 -8.82
N ILE A 414 10.51 -11.74 -9.15
CA ILE A 414 10.36 -10.30 -9.43
C ILE A 414 10.15 -10.11 -10.93
N SER A 415 9.18 -9.28 -11.32
CA SER A 415 8.91 -9.00 -12.74
C SER A 415 8.72 -7.51 -13.02
N TYR A 416 9.26 -7.07 -14.16
CA TYR A 416 9.08 -5.75 -14.71
C TYR A 416 8.92 -5.82 -16.24
N ASN A 417 7.94 -5.12 -16.79
CA ASN A 417 7.72 -5.00 -18.21
C ASN A 417 7.70 -3.52 -18.62
N GLY A 418 8.84 -3.00 -19.06
CA GLY A 418 8.95 -1.61 -19.42
C GLY A 418 10.35 -1.26 -19.96
N SER A 419 10.53 -0.01 -20.36
CA SER A 419 11.78 0.50 -20.96
C SER A 419 12.38 1.71 -20.25
N HIS A 420 11.69 2.25 -19.24
CA HIS A 420 12.07 3.53 -18.61
C HIS A 420 12.99 3.37 -17.40
N ALA A 421 13.18 2.15 -16.87
CA ALA A 421 14.04 1.94 -15.72
C ALA A 421 15.50 2.36 -16.01
N ASN A 422 16.06 3.17 -15.11
CA ASN A 422 17.48 3.46 -15.08
C ASN A 422 18.29 2.23 -14.67
N LEU A 423 19.61 2.32 -14.74
CA LEU A 423 20.53 1.27 -14.33
C LEU A 423 20.42 1.04 -12.83
N SER A 424 20.08 -0.17 -12.41
CA SER A 424 20.06 -0.56 -10.98
C SER A 424 21.47 -0.59 -10.39
N LEU A 425 21.60 -0.34 -9.09
CA LEU A 425 22.88 -0.20 -8.39
C LEU A 425 22.99 -1.19 -7.22
N LEU A 426 24.11 -1.95 -7.18
CA LEU A 426 24.48 -2.82 -6.07
C LEU A 426 25.92 -2.51 -5.67
N THR A 427 26.16 -1.82 -4.56
CA THR A 427 27.50 -1.40 -4.15
C THR A 427 27.72 -1.48 -2.64
N GLY A 428 28.90 -1.93 -2.22
CA GLY A 428 29.40 -1.72 -0.87
C GLY A 428 30.05 -0.34 -0.73
N TYR A 429 30.59 -0.03 0.43
CA TYR A 429 31.24 1.25 0.74
C TYR A 429 32.78 1.12 0.82
N ASN A 430 33.24 0.08 1.51
CA ASN A 430 34.67 -0.26 1.64
C ASN A 430 34.80 -1.74 2.06
N GLU A 431 36.03 -2.20 2.30
CA GLU A 431 36.33 -3.60 2.65
C GLU A 431 35.63 -4.10 3.93
N GLN A 432 35.26 -3.22 4.87
CA GLN A 432 34.59 -3.55 6.13
C GLN A 432 33.08 -3.37 6.07
N ARG A 433 32.59 -2.62 5.06
CA ARG A 433 31.19 -2.21 4.90
C ARG A 433 30.70 -2.68 3.54
N THR A 434 30.49 -3.96 3.43
CA THR A 434 30.24 -4.64 2.14
C THR A 434 28.75 -4.85 1.87
N LEU A 435 28.46 -5.10 0.61
CA LEU A 435 27.21 -5.71 0.17
C LEU A 435 27.53 -7.15 -0.23
N SER A 436 26.84 -8.15 0.35
CA SER A 436 27.13 -9.54 0.03
C SER A 436 25.90 -10.46 0.13
N GLY A 437 25.90 -11.54 -0.64
CA GLY A 437 24.82 -12.53 -0.57
C GLY A 437 23.50 -12.02 -1.14
N ILE A 438 23.53 -11.47 -2.37
CA ILE A 438 22.33 -10.99 -3.06
C ILE A 438 21.91 -12.03 -4.09
N HIS A 439 20.74 -12.64 -3.90
CA HIS A 439 20.29 -13.78 -4.70
C HIS A 439 19.03 -13.43 -5.49
N PHE A 440 19.15 -13.30 -6.81
CA PHE A 440 18.03 -13.13 -7.74
C PHE A 440 17.55 -14.52 -8.21
N LYS A 441 16.35 -14.92 -7.81
CA LYS A 441 15.69 -16.16 -8.21
C LYS A 441 14.49 -15.85 -9.07
N ASN A 442 14.50 -16.28 -10.36
CA ASN A 442 13.43 -16.02 -11.32
C ASN A 442 13.10 -14.52 -11.49
N LEU A 443 14.15 -13.69 -11.64
CA LEU A 443 13.98 -12.31 -12.09
C LEU A 443 13.53 -12.30 -13.57
N ARG A 444 12.47 -11.55 -13.90
CA ARG A 444 11.97 -11.39 -15.25
C ARG A 444 11.93 -9.93 -15.66
N ILE A 445 12.56 -9.62 -16.79
CA ILE A 445 12.54 -8.28 -17.38
C ILE A 445 12.02 -8.42 -18.80
N ASN A 446 10.92 -7.76 -19.14
CA ASN A 446 10.26 -7.84 -20.44
C ASN A 446 9.97 -9.30 -20.87
N GLY A 447 9.46 -10.12 -19.94
CA GLY A 447 9.15 -11.53 -20.15
C GLY A 447 10.37 -12.46 -20.16
N GLN A 448 11.60 -11.94 -20.29
CA GLN A 448 12.82 -12.74 -20.29
C GLN A 448 13.25 -13.05 -18.85
N ARG A 449 13.43 -14.34 -18.54
CA ARG A 449 14.05 -14.75 -17.28
C ARG A 449 15.55 -14.47 -17.34
N ILE A 450 16.04 -13.78 -16.32
CA ILE A 450 17.46 -13.41 -16.18
C ILE A 450 18.16 -14.44 -15.30
N HIS A 451 19.10 -15.18 -15.86
CA HIS A 451 19.89 -16.18 -15.13
C HIS A 451 21.21 -16.48 -15.85
N ASP A 452 22.17 -17.09 -15.15
CA ASP A 452 23.53 -17.31 -15.70
C ASP A 452 23.58 -18.19 -16.93
N LYS A 453 22.59 -19.07 -17.13
CA LYS A 453 22.50 -20.00 -18.28
C LYS A 453 21.50 -19.54 -19.35
N MET A 454 21.27 -18.22 -19.49
CA MET A 454 20.33 -17.70 -20.50
C MET A 454 20.73 -18.13 -21.93
N PRO A 455 19.75 -18.56 -22.75
CA PRO A 455 20.00 -18.83 -24.17
C PRO A 455 20.53 -17.56 -24.88
N GLY A 456 21.59 -17.73 -25.72
CA GLY A 456 22.15 -16.63 -26.49
C GLY A 456 23.05 -15.67 -25.71
N LYS A 457 23.25 -15.85 -24.41
CA LYS A 457 24.24 -15.08 -23.65
C LYS A 457 25.66 -15.60 -23.98
N PRO A 458 26.55 -14.77 -24.54
CA PRO A 458 27.94 -15.16 -24.70
C PRO A 458 28.59 -15.47 -23.34
N GLY A 459 29.44 -16.50 -23.28
CA GLY A 459 30.05 -16.96 -22.02
C GLY A 459 30.88 -15.91 -21.29
N TRP A 460 31.35 -14.88 -22.00
CA TRP A 460 32.13 -13.77 -21.45
C TRP A 460 31.30 -12.54 -21.02
N TYR A 461 29.97 -12.52 -21.30
CA TYR A 461 29.09 -11.48 -20.78
C TYR A 461 28.63 -11.79 -19.37
N LYS A 462 28.57 -10.75 -18.52
CA LYS A 462 27.97 -10.83 -17.19
C LYS A 462 26.46 -10.86 -17.29
N THR A 463 25.83 -11.67 -16.48
CA THR A 463 24.35 -11.75 -16.40
C THR A 463 23.73 -10.41 -15.96
N SER A 464 24.41 -9.67 -15.09
CA SER A 464 24.04 -8.33 -14.66
C SER A 464 23.86 -7.33 -15.81
N ASP A 465 24.61 -7.50 -16.94
CA ASP A 465 24.47 -6.63 -18.11
C ASP A 465 23.07 -6.76 -18.74
N PHE A 466 22.51 -7.97 -18.78
CA PHE A 466 21.16 -8.24 -19.28
C PHE A 466 20.07 -7.77 -18.32
N ALA A 467 20.34 -7.78 -17.02
CA ALA A 467 19.46 -7.25 -16.00
C ALA A 467 19.54 -5.72 -15.88
N ARG A 468 20.48 -5.07 -16.55
CA ARG A 468 20.81 -3.65 -16.36
C ARG A 468 21.09 -3.33 -14.89
N ILE A 469 21.89 -4.18 -14.23
CA ILE A 469 22.31 -4.03 -12.84
C ILE A 469 23.80 -3.77 -12.82
N PHE A 470 24.22 -2.63 -12.29
CA PHE A 470 25.62 -2.34 -12.02
C PHE A 470 26.01 -2.93 -10.67
N ILE A 471 26.95 -3.89 -10.70
CA ILE A 471 27.56 -4.47 -9.51
C ILE A 471 28.92 -3.77 -9.34
N GLY A 472 29.00 -2.89 -8.35
CA GLY A 472 30.14 -2.02 -8.12
C GLY A 472 31.15 -2.60 -7.13
N GLU A 473 31.97 -1.71 -6.55
CA GLU A 473 33.01 -2.06 -5.59
C GLU A 473 32.41 -2.60 -4.28
N HIS A 474 33.12 -3.50 -3.63
CA HIS A 474 32.78 -4.11 -2.34
C HIS A 474 31.39 -4.81 -2.35
N ALA A 475 30.95 -5.23 -3.55
CA ALA A 475 29.74 -6.03 -3.74
C ALA A 475 30.14 -7.46 -4.13
N GLU A 476 29.77 -8.43 -3.33
CA GLU A 476 30.23 -9.80 -3.43
C GLU A 476 29.08 -10.80 -3.44
N ASN A 477 29.28 -11.96 -4.05
CA ASN A 477 28.33 -13.07 -4.04
C ASN A 477 26.91 -12.66 -4.50
N VAL A 478 26.84 -12.02 -5.68
CA VAL A 478 25.58 -11.70 -6.37
C VAL A 478 25.29 -12.79 -7.38
N THR A 479 24.15 -13.46 -7.28
CA THR A 479 23.79 -14.62 -8.13
C THR A 479 22.47 -14.39 -8.87
N PHE A 480 22.34 -15.03 -10.04
CA PHE A 480 21.14 -15.01 -10.88
C PHE A 480 20.74 -16.45 -11.25
N GLU A 481 19.58 -16.90 -10.75
CA GLU A 481 19.06 -18.27 -10.89
C GLU A 481 17.74 -18.34 -11.66
#